data_e1732c0c3b8fbbcba93e2ba1bfd0b3ef
#
_entry.id   e1732c0c3b8fbbcba93e2ba1bfd0b3ef
#
_cell.length_a   1.000
_cell.length_b   1.000
_cell.length_c   1.000
_cell.angle_alpha   90.00
_cell.angle_beta   90.00
_cell.angle_gamma   90.00
#
_symmetry.space_group_name_H-M   'P 1'
#
loop_
_entity.id
_entity.type
_entity.pdbx_description
1 polymer ?
#
loop_
_entity_poly.entity_id
_entity_poly.type
_entity_poly.pdbx_seq_one_letter_code
_entity_poly.pdbx_strand_id
1 'polypeptide(L)'
;RLGVRNDSEQYASGEVSGVIMPGDIRFSTRVNVEPGRTAEVRFDKSECPALSIDDPLLWWPNGYGEPNLYTCDLTVEIDGKPSDTQRITFGLKKYDYDTKDGVFHLWINDRRIFVKGANWGLSEYMLRCRGEEYFTKVRLHKEMNFNMIRNWLGTTTDEEFYEACDKYGIMVWDDFWLNSNPILPDDIHAFNYNAVEKIKRLRNHPSIAVWCGNNEGWPEPPLDTYLRENVRVFDGGERYYQSNSHEGHLSGSGPWGAYDPRYYFTYYPYPYNKVGTPGWGFRTEIGTAVFVNAESFRKFIP
;
A
#
# COMPACT_ATOMS: atom_id res chain seq x y z
N ARG A 1 17.74 6.30 -0.26
CA ARG A 1 18.73 5.41 -0.91
C ARG A 1 18.31 5.17 -2.35
N LEU A 2 19.24 5.17 -3.26
CA LEU A 2 19.04 4.83 -4.67
C LEU A 2 20.26 4.04 -5.19
N GLY A 3 20.04 3.20 -6.20
CA GLY A 3 21.09 2.50 -6.90
C GLY A 3 21.42 3.20 -8.21
N VAL A 4 22.67 3.54 -8.43
CA VAL A 4 23.17 4.05 -9.72
C VAL A 4 23.94 2.92 -10.39
N ARG A 5 23.43 2.49 -11.54
CA ARG A 5 24.01 1.38 -12.31
C ARG A 5 24.83 1.92 -13.48
N ASN A 6 25.99 1.36 -13.68
CA ASN A 6 26.85 1.64 -14.83
C ASN A 6 26.81 0.45 -15.79
N ASP A 7 26.12 0.60 -16.90
CA ASP A 7 26.02 -0.43 -17.94
C ASP A 7 27.13 -0.29 -19.02
N SER A 8 28.05 0.66 -18.86
CA SER A 8 29.18 0.83 -19.77
C SER A 8 30.37 -0.07 -19.40
N GLU A 9 31.32 -0.17 -20.29
CA GLU A 9 32.59 -0.89 -20.05
C GLU A 9 33.67 0.00 -19.38
N GLN A 10 33.36 1.27 -19.10
CA GLN A 10 34.28 2.22 -18.51
C GLN A 10 33.83 2.63 -17.11
N TYR A 11 34.78 3.02 -16.27
CA TYR A 11 34.53 3.60 -14.98
C TYR A 11 33.79 4.94 -15.15
N ALA A 12 32.70 5.13 -14.41
CA ALA A 12 31.93 6.35 -14.43
C ALA A 12 32.08 7.12 -13.11
N SER A 13 32.36 8.41 -13.22
CA SER A 13 32.40 9.35 -12.10
C SER A 13 31.50 10.52 -12.39
N GLY A 14 30.63 10.88 -11.43
CA GLY A 14 29.66 11.92 -11.63
C GLY A 14 29.03 12.43 -10.34
N GLU A 15 27.90 13.06 -10.51
CA GLU A 15 27.09 13.60 -9.40
C GLU A 15 25.66 13.09 -9.50
N VAL A 16 25.10 12.73 -8.34
CA VAL A 16 23.67 12.52 -8.19
C VAL A 16 23.10 13.71 -7.46
N SER A 17 22.13 14.37 -8.05
CA SER A 17 21.41 15.49 -7.45
C SER A 17 19.93 15.22 -7.35
N GLY A 18 19.25 15.93 -6.44
CA GLY A 18 17.81 15.86 -6.28
C GLY A 18 17.20 17.19 -5.90
N VAL A 19 15.96 17.41 -6.36
CA VAL A 19 15.14 18.58 -6.00
C VAL A 19 13.78 18.07 -5.51
N ILE A 20 13.42 18.42 -4.28
CA ILE A 20 12.11 18.08 -3.71
C ILE A 20 11.19 19.30 -3.77
N MET A 21 9.99 19.08 -4.30
CA MET A 21 8.92 20.07 -4.35
C MET A 21 7.66 19.56 -3.63
N PRO A 22 6.88 20.43 -2.92
CA PRO A 22 7.19 21.85 -2.69
C PRO A 22 8.35 22.04 -1.70
N GLY A 23 8.94 23.24 -1.72
CA GLY A 23 10.01 23.64 -0.79
C GLY A 23 11.35 23.90 -1.46
N ASP A 24 11.55 23.53 -2.73
CA ASP A 24 12.80 23.66 -3.50
C ASP A 24 14.02 23.14 -2.72
N ILE A 25 13.84 21.96 -2.08
CA ILE A 25 14.87 21.32 -1.26
C ILE A 25 15.85 20.64 -2.17
N ARG A 26 17.10 21.12 -2.18
CA ARG A 26 18.15 20.62 -3.07
C ARG A 26 19.21 19.85 -2.29
N PHE A 27 19.68 18.78 -2.89
CA PHE A 27 20.76 17.95 -2.35
C PHE A 27 21.54 17.31 -3.47
N SER A 28 22.82 17.03 -3.24
CA SER A 28 23.64 16.30 -4.19
C SER A 28 24.79 15.56 -3.49
N THR A 29 25.35 14.58 -4.19
CA THR A 29 26.54 13.87 -3.77
C THR A 29 27.28 13.29 -4.97
N ARG A 30 28.59 13.09 -4.85
CA ARG A 30 29.39 12.43 -5.88
C ARG A 30 29.11 10.93 -5.87
N VAL A 31 29.15 10.32 -7.04
CA VAL A 31 29.03 8.89 -7.24
C VAL A 31 30.12 8.38 -8.18
N ASN A 32 30.65 7.22 -7.83
CA ASN A 32 31.64 6.51 -8.62
C ASN A 32 31.14 5.09 -8.83
N VAL A 33 31.09 4.64 -10.07
CA VAL A 33 30.51 3.34 -10.41
C VAL A 33 31.43 2.58 -11.37
N GLU A 34 31.90 1.43 -10.92
CA GLU A 34 32.68 0.49 -11.73
C GLU A 34 31.85 -0.06 -12.91
N PRO A 35 32.50 -0.48 -14.01
CA PRO A 35 31.82 -1.09 -15.15
C PRO A 35 30.94 -2.27 -14.75
N GLY A 36 29.71 -2.31 -15.24
CA GLY A 36 28.73 -3.37 -14.96
C GLY A 36 28.29 -3.48 -13.50
N ARG A 37 28.58 -2.50 -12.64
CA ARG A 37 28.23 -2.50 -11.21
C ARG A 37 27.15 -1.47 -10.90
N THR A 38 26.58 -1.63 -9.71
CA THR A 38 25.64 -0.68 -9.11
C THR A 38 26.25 -0.11 -7.84
N ALA A 39 26.34 1.20 -7.73
CA ALA A 39 26.69 1.89 -6.50
C ALA A 39 25.42 2.28 -5.74
N GLU A 40 25.36 2.00 -4.44
CA GLU A 40 24.30 2.51 -3.58
C GLU A 40 24.65 3.94 -3.13
N VAL A 41 23.77 4.88 -3.42
CA VAL A 41 23.86 6.27 -2.98
C VAL A 41 22.86 6.47 -1.85
N ARG A 42 23.30 7.05 -0.76
CA ARG A 42 22.47 7.36 0.41
C ARG A 42 22.54 8.85 0.71
N PHE A 43 21.40 9.44 0.94
CA PHE A 43 21.26 10.77 1.52
C PHE A 43 20.58 10.62 2.89
N ASP A 44 21.13 11.21 3.91
CA ASP A 44 20.51 11.30 5.21
C ASP A 44 20.65 12.70 5.80
N LYS A 45 19.87 12.98 6.85
CA LYS A 45 19.83 14.31 7.45
C LYS A 45 21.15 14.78 8.09
N SER A 46 22.08 13.88 8.37
CA SER A 46 23.40 14.25 8.92
C SER A 46 24.33 14.80 7.85
N GLU A 47 24.22 14.27 6.63
CA GLU A 47 25.00 14.71 5.47
C GLU A 47 24.24 15.80 4.65
N CYS A 48 22.91 15.74 4.65
CA CYS A 48 22.03 16.66 3.94
C CYS A 48 20.99 17.24 4.92
N PRO A 49 21.30 18.24 5.74
CA PRO A 49 20.37 18.83 6.71
C PRO A 49 19.08 19.36 6.09
N ALA A 50 19.12 19.78 4.82
CA ALA A 50 17.95 20.22 4.06
C ALA A 50 16.85 19.15 3.93
N LEU A 51 17.17 17.87 4.13
CA LEU A 51 16.19 16.79 4.14
C LEU A 51 15.38 16.71 5.46
N SER A 52 15.71 17.55 6.45
CA SER A 52 14.90 17.75 7.65
C SER A 52 13.94 18.90 7.39
N ILE A 53 12.68 18.60 7.21
CA ILE A 53 11.64 19.59 6.90
C ILE A 53 10.93 19.94 8.21
N ASP A 54 11.04 21.18 8.63
CA ASP A 54 10.26 21.73 9.74
C ASP A 54 8.85 22.04 9.23
N ASP A 55 7.80 21.61 9.93
CA ASP A 55 6.40 21.78 9.54
C ASP A 55 6.06 21.22 8.14
N PRO A 56 6.23 19.91 7.92
CA PRO A 56 5.98 19.30 6.62
C PRO A 56 4.48 19.26 6.28
N LEU A 57 4.15 19.35 5.00
CA LEU A 57 2.81 19.07 4.50
C LEU A 57 2.57 17.56 4.59
N LEU A 58 1.81 17.13 5.59
CA LEU A 58 1.56 15.72 5.80
C LEU A 58 0.51 15.16 4.83
N TRP A 59 0.71 13.91 4.43
CA TRP A 59 -0.31 13.15 3.72
C TRP A 59 -1.35 12.61 4.71
N TRP A 60 -2.64 12.79 4.38
CA TRP A 60 -3.76 12.35 5.20
C TRP A 60 -4.75 11.51 4.40
N PRO A 61 -5.38 10.51 5.03
CA PRO A 61 -6.48 9.80 4.40
C PRO A 61 -7.75 10.65 4.34
N ASN A 62 -8.61 10.31 3.40
CA ASN A 62 -9.89 10.97 3.16
C ASN A 62 -10.71 11.14 4.45
N GLY A 63 -11.19 12.35 4.71
CA GLY A 63 -11.93 12.74 5.90
C GLY A 63 -11.08 13.10 7.12
N TYR A 64 -9.74 13.10 7.00
CA TYR A 64 -8.83 13.46 8.09
C TYR A 64 -7.91 14.65 7.79
N GLY A 65 -7.74 15.00 6.54
CA GLY A 65 -6.92 16.11 6.06
C GLY A 65 -6.68 16.01 4.56
N GLU A 66 -5.75 16.83 4.06
CA GLU A 66 -5.38 16.83 2.66
C GLU A 66 -4.32 15.77 2.35
N PRO A 67 -4.44 15.02 1.26
CA PRO A 67 -3.45 14.04 0.84
C PRO A 67 -2.26 14.70 0.15
N ASN A 68 -1.48 15.49 0.89
CA ASN A 68 -0.36 16.23 0.33
C ASN A 68 0.74 15.30 -0.18
N LEU A 69 1.23 15.60 -1.36
CA LEU A 69 2.30 14.84 -2.01
C LEU A 69 3.49 15.75 -2.33
N TYR A 70 4.66 15.17 -2.27
CA TYR A 70 5.92 15.76 -2.71
C TYR A 70 6.38 15.06 -3.98
N THR A 71 7.14 15.75 -4.79
CA THR A 71 7.90 15.17 -5.89
C THR A 71 9.39 15.33 -5.63
N CYS A 72 10.17 14.33 -6.00
CA CYS A 72 11.61 14.40 -6.02
C CYS A 72 12.10 14.13 -7.44
N ASP A 73 12.69 15.13 -8.06
CA ASP A 73 13.36 14.99 -9.34
C ASP A 73 14.84 14.66 -9.10
N LEU A 74 15.25 13.46 -9.47
CA LEU A 74 16.62 12.97 -9.36
C LEU A 74 17.31 13.07 -10.72
N THR A 75 18.57 13.48 -10.73
CA THR A 75 19.41 13.52 -11.92
C THR A 75 20.78 12.92 -11.62
N VAL A 76 21.25 12.06 -12.51
CA VAL A 76 22.63 11.59 -12.53
C VAL A 76 23.36 12.30 -13.66
N GLU A 77 24.43 13.01 -13.35
CA GLU A 77 25.28 13.68 -14.34
C GLU A 77 26.66 13.00 -14.42
N ILE A 78 27.12 12.73 -15.64
CA ILE A 78 28.46 12.23 -15.93
C ILE A 78 29.15 13.26 -16.85
N ASP A 79 30.34 13.66 -16.51
CA ASP A 79 31.11 14.67 -17.24
C ASP A 79 30.32 15.99 -17.47
N GLY A 80 29.52 16.39 -16.48
CA GLY A 80 28.71 17.60 -16.51
C GLY A 80 27.51 17.56 -17.47
N LYS A 81 27.09 16.36 -17.88
CA LYS A 81 25.89 16.16 -18.73
C LYS A 81 24.93 15.19 -18.04
N PRO A 82 23.61 15.46 -18.09
CA PRO A 82 22.62 14.53 -17.63
C PRO A 82 22.73 13.17 -18.34
N SER A 83 22.90 12.12 -17.56
CA SER A 83 22.96 10.73 -18.04
C SER A 83 21.63 10.00 -17.82
N ASP A 84 20.96 10.26 -16.68
CA ASP A 84 19.66 9.69 -16.37
C ASP A 84 18.88 10.62 -15.44
N THR A 85 17.55 10.55 -15.53
CA THR A 85 16.63 11.32 -14.69
C THR A 85 15.47 10.47 -14.23
N GLN A 86 15.06 10.64 -12.98
CA GLN A 86 13.88 9.96 -12.43
C GLN A 86 13.05 10.90 -11.57
N ARG A 87 11.73 10.87 -11.74
CA ARG A 87 10.79 11.53 -10.83
C ARG A 87 10.13 10.53 -9.91
N ILE A 88 10.12 10.83 -8.63
CA ILE A 88 9.48 10.04 -7.58
C ILE A 88 8.44 10.91 -6.90
N THR A 89 7.21 10.41 -6.77
CA THR A 89 6.17 11.03 -5.95
C THR A 89 6.09 10.29 -4.61
N PHE A 90 5.95 11.03 -3.52
CA PHE A 90 5.84 10.46 -2.18
C PHE A 90 5.04 11.36 -1.25
N GLY A 91 4.58 10.81 -0.12
CA GLY A 91 3.91 11.59 0.93
C GLY A 91 4.61 11.41 2.26
N LEU A 92 4.65 12.49 3.05
CA LEU A 92 5.17 12.44 4.42
C LEU A 92 4.05 12.10 5.38
N LYS A 93 4.20 11.00 6.07
CA LYS A 93 3.22 10.48 7.05
C LYS A 93 3.93 9.60 8.07
N LYS A 94 3.25 9.33 9.16
CA LYS A 94 3.66 8.36 10.18
C LYS A 94 2.49 7.45 10.45
N TYR A 95 2.64 6.15 10.18
CA TYR A 95 1.70 5.13 10.59
C TYR A 95 2.09 4.58 11.98
N ASP A 96 1.09 4.38 12.83
CA ASP A 96 1.23 3.63 14.07
C ASP A 96 0.08 2.63 14.20
N TYR A 97 0.34 1.54 14.93
CA TYR A 97 -0.58 0.43 15.07
C TYR A 97 -0.62 -0.05 16.52
N ASP A 98 -1.81 -0.44 16.97
CA ASP A 98 -1.99 -0.98 18.31
C ASP A 98 -2.98 -2.16 18.28
N THR A 99 -2.71 -3.15 19.13
CA THR A 99 -3.54 -4.34 19.30
C THR A 99 -3.73 -4.70 20.78
N LYS A 100 -3.48 -3.76 21.69
CA LYS A 100 -3.42 -4.00 23.15
C LYS A 100 -4.72 -4.48 23.76
N ASP A 101 -5.86 -4.05 23.24
CA ASP A 101 -7.19 -4.48 23.68
C ASP A 101 -7.74 -5.69 22.90
N GLY A 102 -6.88 -6.32 22.09
CA GLY A 102 -7.26 -7.45 21.24
C GLY A 102 -7.89 -7.04 19.90
N VAL A 103 -7.94 -5.72 19.61
CA VAL A 103 -8.45 -5.16 18.36
C VAL A 103 -7.34 -4.45 17.60
N PHE A 104 -7.30 -4.63 16.28
CA PHE A 104 -6.41 -3.87 15.43
C PHE A 104 -6.86 -2.41 15.31
N HIS A 105 -5.98 -1.52 15.70
CA HIS A 105 -6.17 -0.07 15.58
C HIS A 105 -5.08 0.55 14.73
N LEU A 106 -5.47 1.54 13.95
CA LEU A 106 -4.60 2.28 13.04
C LEU A 106 -4.58 3.76 13.41
N TRP A 107 -3.41 4.34 13.47
CA TRP A 107 -3.18 5.79 13.55
C TRP A 107 -2.39 6.25 12.35
N ILE A 108 -2.63 7.48 11.95
CA ILE A 108 -1.78 8.22 11.03
C ILE A 108 -1.52 9.61 11.59
N ASN A 109 -0.26 10.02 11.61
CA ASN A 109 0.18 11.31 12.12
C ASN A 109 -0.38 11.58 13.54
N ASP A 110 -0.27 10.58 14.42
CA ASP A 110 -0.75 10.56 15.81
C ASP A 110 -2.28 10.67 15.98
N ARG A 111 -3.05 10.56 14.91
CA ARG A 111 -4.51 10.55 14.93
C ARG A 111 -5.09 9.17 14.64
N ARG A 112 -5.93 8.68 15.55
CA ARG A 112 -6.65 7.40 15.36
C ARG A 112 -7.61 7.50 14.18
N ILE A 113 -7.58 6.48 13.32
CA ILE A 113 -8.42 6.40 12.12
C ILE A 113 -9.56 5.41 12.35
N PHE A 114 -10.78 5.85 12.06
CA PHE A 114 -11.90 4.94 11.85
C PHE A 114 -11.92 4.55 10.38
N VAL A 115 -11.58 3.28 10.11
CA VAL A 115 -11.49 2.77 8.74
C VAL A 115 -12.88 2.54 8.17
N LYS A 116 -13.12 3.09 6.99
CA LYS A 116 -14.31 2.90 6.16
C LYS A 116 -13.85 2.50 4.77
N GLY A 117 -14.20 1.31 4.34
CA GLY A 117 -13.68 0.82 3.08
C GLY A 117 -14.43 -0.36 2.51
N ALA A 118 -13.87 -0.89 1.45
CA ALA A 118 -14.36 -2.07 0.77
C ALA A 118 -13.21 -2.86 0.14
N ASN A 119 -13.49 -4.13 -0.20
CA ASN A 119 -12.57 -4.92 -0.98
C ASN A 119 -12.61 -4.48 -2.45
N TRP A 120 -11.44 -4.50 -3.06
CA TRP A 120 -11.23 -4.23 -4.47
C TRP A 120 -10.93 -5.54 -5.20
N GLY A 121 -11.80 -5.92 -6.12
CA GLY A 121 -11.64 -7.13 -6.93
C GLY A 121 -11.77 -6.84 -8.42
N LEU A 122 -11.49 -5.61 -8.85
CA LEU A 122 -11.70 -5.10 -10.20
C LEU A 122 -13.17 -5.13 -10.67
N SER A 123 -13.57 -4.12 -11.41
CA SER A 123 -14.97 -3.91 -11.79
C SER A 123 -15.33 -4.51 -13.15
N GLU A 124 -14.39 -5.19 -13.77
CA GLU A 124 -14.51 -5.65 -15.13
C GLU A 124 -14.03 -7.11 -15.25
N TYR A 125 -14.88 -7.93 -15.81
CA TYR A 125 -14.71 -9.37 -15.95
C TYR A 125 -13.40 -9.80 -16.65
N MET A 126 -12.90 -9.01 -17.62
CA MET A 126 -11.62 -9.27 -18.29
C MET A 126 -10.43 -8.61 -17.56
N LEU A 127 -10.64 -8.07 -16.38
CA LEU A 127 -9.65 -7.37 -15.55
C LEU A 127 -8.99 -6.19 -16.27
N ARG A 128 -9.69 -5.58 -17.22
CA ARG A 128 -9.21 -4.41 -17.97
C ARG A 128 -9.47 -3.14 -17.19
N CYS A 129 -8.48 -2.70 -16.45
CA CYS A 129 -8.47 -1.42 -15.79
C CYS A 129 -7.09 -0.80 -16.01
N ARG A 130 -7.04 0.39 -16.60
CA ARG A 130 -5.78 1.05 -16.95
C ARG A 130 -5.91 2.57 -16.82
N GLY A 131 -4.80 3.21 -16.49
CA GLY A 131 -4.66 4.67 -16.53
C GLY A 131 -5.80 5.40 -15.81
N GLU A 132 -6.50 6.30 -16.51
CA GLU A 132 -7.56 7.14 -15.95
C GLU A 132 -8.76 6.38 -15.35
N GLU A 133 -8.96 5.10 -15.69
CA GLU A 133 -10.02 4.32 -15.07
C GLU A 133 -9.75 4.10 -13.56
N TYR A 134 -8.49 3.91 -13.17
CA TYR A 134 -8.12 3.83 -11.76
C TYR A 134 -8.44 5.13 -11.03
N PHE A 135 -8.06 6.26 -11.60
CA PHE A 135 -8.35 7.57 -10.99
C PHE A 135 -9.85 7.82 -10.84
N THR A 136 -10.64 7.45 -11.84
CA THR A 136 -12.09 7.57 -11.79
C THR A 136 -12.68 6.71 -10.68
N LYS A 137 -12.29 5.43 -10.60
CA LYS A 137 -12.83 4.47 -9.63
C LYS A 137 -12.44 4.82 -8.20
N VAL A 138 -11.17 5.17 -7.96
CA VAL A 138 -10.69 5.57 -6.63
C VAL A 138 -11.31 6.89 -6.20
N ARG A 139 -11.51 7.85 -7.11
CA ARG A 139 -12.24 9.09 -6.84
C ARG A 139 -13.66 8.82 -6.37
N LEU A 140 -14.38 7.87 -6.99
CA LEU A 140 -15.73 7.48 -6.56
C LEU A 140 -15.73 6.89 -5.14
N HIS A 141 -14.69 6.12 -4.75
CA HIS A 141 -14.55 5.66 -3.36
C HIS A 141 -14.38 6.83 -2.39
N LYS A 142 -13.56 7.83 -2.76
CA LYS A 142 -13.43 9.06 -1.97
C LYS A 142 -14.78 9.78 -1.82
N GLU A 143 -15.54 9.93 -2.90
CA GLU A 143 -16.86 10.59 -2.90
C GLU A 143 -17.89 9.84 -2.04
N MET A 144 -17.78 8.51 -1.93
CA MET A 144 -18.55 7.68 -1.00
C MET A 144 -18.07 7.77 0.46
N ASN A 145 -17.12 8.66 0.76
CA ASN A 145 -16.49 8.81 2.07
C ASN A 145 -15.71 7.59 2.57
N PHE A 146 -15.23 6.75 1.68
CA PHE A 146 -14.26 5.72 2.03
C PHE A 146 -12.87 6.36 2.24
N ASN A 147 -12.09 5.70 3.08
CA ASN A 147 -10.69 6.08 3.34
C ASN A 147 -9.72 4.90 3.22
N MET A 148 -10.22 3.71 2.88
CA MET A 148 -9.39 2.53 2.63
C MET A 148 -10.00 1.66 1.53
N ILE A 149 -9.13 1.05 0.74
CA ILE A 149 -9.44 -0.05 -0.17
C ILE A 149 -8.56 -1.22 0.24
N ARG A 150 -9.13 -2.41 0.37
CA ARG A 150 -8.34 -3.63 0.41
C ARG A 150 -8.16 -4.15 -1.00
N ASN A 151 -6.91 -4.19 -1.45
CA ASN A 151 -6.50 -4.85 -2.70
C ASN A 151 -6.53 -6.35 -2.47
N TRP A 152 -7.74 -6.92 -2.55
CA TRP A 152 -8.02 -8.31 -2.26
C TRP A 152 -7.19 -9.23 -3.15
N LEU A 153 -6.51 -10.20 -2.54
CA LEU A 153 -5.54 -11.11 -3.18
C LEU A 153 -4.41 -10.39 -3.92
N GLY A 154 -4.17 -9.11 -3.70
CA GLY A 154 -3.17 -8.36 -4.44
C GLY A 154 -3.39 -8.36 -5.96
N THR A 155 -4.66 -8.42 -6.40
CA THR A 155 -5.03 -8.57 -7.82
C THR A 155 -4.63 -7.40 -8.69
N THR A 156 -4.44 -6.23 -8.10
CA THR A 156 -4.00 -5.03 -8.79
C THR A 156 -2.55 -4.72 -8.41
N THR A 157 -1.70 -4.59 -9.41
CA THR A 157 -0.27 -4.24 -9.24
C THR A 157 0.15 -3.07 -10.15
N ASP A 158 -0.82 -2.44 -10.84
CA ASP A 158 -0.57 -1.30 -11.72
C ASP A 158 -0.29 -0.04 -10.88
N GLU A 159 0.76 0.72 -11.24
CA GLU A 159 1.18 1.93 -10.53
C GLU A 159 0.04 2.96 -10.42
N GLU A 160 -0.76 3.11 -11.47
CA GLU A 160 -1.86 4.07 -11.53
C GLU A 160 -2.92 3.85 -10.45
N PHE A 161 -3.08 2.61 -9.96
CA PHE A 161 -3.96 2.33 -8.83
C PHE A 161 -3.44 2.99 -7.55
N TYR A 162 -2.16 2.81 -7.25
CA TYR A 162 -1.53 3.37 -6.05
C TYR A 162 -1.39 4.89 -6.16
N GLU A 163 -1.04 5.41 -7.33
CA GLU A 163 -1.01 6.86 -7.61
C GLU A 163 -2.39 7.50 -7.38
N ALA A 164 -3.46 6.84 -7.83
CA ALA A 164 -4.82 7.31 -7.57
C ALA A 164 -5.17 7.27 -6.08
N CYS A 165 -4.77 6.22 -5.35
CA CYS A 165 -4.95 6.12 -3.91
C CYS A 165 -4.18 7.22 -3.17
N ASP A 166 -2.94 7.49 -3.55
CA ASP A 166 -2.13 8.57 -3.00
C ASP A 166 -2.79 9.93 -3.20
N LYS A 167 -3.24 10.21 -4.44
CA LYS A 167 -3.87 11.48 -4.84
C LYS A 167 -5.19 11.73 -4.11
N TYR A 168 -5.98 10.70 -3.91
CA TYR A 168 -7.33 10.86 -3.33
C TYR A 168 -7.40 10.57 -1.83
N GLY A 169 -6.29 10.24 -1.20
CA GLY A 169 -6.25 9.94 0.23
C GLY A 169 -6.95 8.61 0.59
N ILE A 170 -6.83 7.61 -0.25
CA ILE A 170 -7.38 6.28 0.01
C ILE A 170 -6.26 5.36 0.47
N MET A 171 -6.29 4.95 1.73
CA MET A 171 -5.35 3.96 2.24
C MET A 171 -5.53 2.62 1.52
N VAL A 172 -4.44 1.85 1.42
CA VAL A 172 -4.44 0.52 0.82
C VAL A 172 -4.05 -0.52 1.87
N TRP A 173 -4.90 -1.51 2.03
CA TRP A 173 -4.58 -2.79 2.63
C TRP A 173 -4.21 -3.73 1.47
N ASP A 174 -2.95 -4.14 1.37
CA ASP A 174 -2.44 -4.83 0.19
C ASP A 174 -2.07 -6.27 0.48
N ASP A 175 -2.82 -7.22 -0.10
CA ASP A 175 -2.58 -8.64 0.07
C ASP A 175 -1.41 -9.12 -0.81
N PHE A 176 -0.65 -10.09 -0.31
CA PHE A 176 0.19 -10.96 -1.14
C PHE A 176 -0.66 -12.11 -1.70
N TRP A 177 -0.55 -12.45 -2.93
CA TRP A 177 -1.33 -13.31 -3.83
C TRP A 177 -1.75 -14.71 -3.31
N LEU A 178 -2.05 -14.86 -2.00
CA LEU A 178 -2.44 -16.11 -1.37
C LEU A 178 -3.91 -16.10 -1.00
N ASN A 179 -4.57 -17.25 -1.13
CA ASN A 179 -5.98 -17.41 -0.83
C ASN A 179 -6.23 -18.69 0.00
N SER A 180 -6.90 -18.52 1.12
CA SER A 180 -7.50 -19.47 2.07
C SER A 180 -6.83 -20.82 2.27
N ASN A 181 -6.39 -21.48 1.22
CA ASN A 181 -5.77 -22.79 1.29
C ASN A 181 -4.30 -22.68 1.75
N PRO A 182 -3.90 -23.45 2.76
CA PRO A 182 -2.52 -23.49 3.22
C PRO A 182 -1.65 -24.33 2.26
N ILE A 183 -1.53 -23.87 1.01
CA ILE A 183 -0.68 -24.51 0.01
C ILE A 183 0.46 -23.57 -0.30
N LEU A 184 1.69 -24.07 -0.17
CA LEU A 184 2.86 -23.34 -0.62
C LEU A 184 2.82 -23.19 -2.15
N PRO A 185 3.25 -22.05 -2.69
CA PRO A 185 3.52 -21.92 -4.11
C PRO A 185 4.51 -23.00 -4.59
N ASP A 186 4.34 -23.48 -5.81
CA ASP A 186 5.23 -24.48 -6.41
C ASP A 186 6.70 -24.05 -6.36
N ASP A 187 6.96 -22.77 -6.57
CA ASP A 187 8.27 -22.16 -6.39
C ASP A 187 8.21 -21.05 -5.33
N ILE A 188 8.52 -21.43 -4.10
CA ILE A 188 8.54 -20.50 -2.96
C ILE A 188 9.63 -19.43 -3.09
N HIS A 189 10.72 -19.72 -3.79
CA HIS A 189 11.81 -18.75 -3.97
C HIS A 189 11.42 -17.68 -4.98
N ALA A 190 10.81 -18.06 -6.09
CA ALA A 190 10.28 -17.12 -7.07
C ALA A 190 9.15 -16.29 -6.46
N PHE A 191 8.25 -16.87 -5.67
CA PHE A 191 7.21 -16.14 -4.95
C PHE A 191 7.81 -15.11 -4.00
N ASN A 192 8.78 -15.53 -3.18
CA ASN A 192 9.45 -14.64 -2.23
C ASN A 192 10.20 -13.50 -2.92
N TYR A 193 10.88 -13.78 -4.03
CA TYR A 193 11.52 -12.75 -4.85
C TYR A 193 10.51 -11.72 -5.37
N ASN A 194 9.39 -12.19 -5.92
CA ASN A 194 8.33 -11.30 -6.41
C ASN A 194 7.72 -10.45 -5.27
N ALA A 195 7.56 -11.01 -4.07
CA ALA A 195 7.09 -10.27 -2.91
C ALA A 195 8.05 -9.14 -2.51
N VAL A 196 9.37 -9.41 -2.53
CA VAL A 196 10.41 -8.40 -2.28
C VAL A 196 10.34 -7.28 -3.32
N GLU A 197 10.23 -7.64 -4.60
CA GLU A 197 10.16 -6.64 -5.69
C GLU A 197 8.86 -5.82 -5.63
N LYS A 198 7.73 -6.45 -5.27
CA LYS A 198 6.47 -5.72 -5.00
C LYS A 198 6.66 -4.67 -3.91
N ILE A 199 7.23 -5.06 -2.77
CA ILE A 199 7.47 -4.13 -1.65
C ILE A 199 8.38 -2.98 -2.07
N LYS A 200 9.52 -3.27 -2.71
CA LYS A 200 10.48 -2.25 -3.16
C LYS A 200 9.85 -1.25 -4.12
N ARG A 201 9.05 -1.74 -5.05
CA ARG A 201 8.36 -0.92 -6.04
C ARG A 201 7.34 0.01 -5.40
N LEU A 202 6.55 -0.51 -4.46
CA LEU A 202 5.37 0.18 -3.95
C LEU A 202 5.60 0.94 -2.63
N ARG A 203 6.69 0.71 -1.92
CA ARG A 203 6.94 1.28 -0.57
C ARG A 203 6.92 2.81 -0.50
N ASN A 204 7.13 3.50 -1.62
CA ASN A 204 7.10 4.96 -1.65
C ASN A 204 5.68 5.55 -1.67
N HIS A 205 4.66 4.74 -1.96
CA HIS A 205 3.27 5.17 -1.92
C HIS A 205 2.81 5.40 -0.47
N PRO A 206 2.44 6.63 -0.09
CA PRO A 206 1.99 6.92 1.27
C PRO A 206 0.66 6.24 1.59
N SER A 207 -0.14 5.90 0.60
CA SER A 207 -1.42 5.24 0.75
C SER A 207 -1.33 3.82 1.31
N ILE A 208 -0.25 3.07 1.06
CA ILE A 208 -0.12 1.72 1.60
C ILE A 208 -0.03 1.78 3.12
N ALA A 209 -1.01 1.19 3.80
CA ALA A 209 -1.10 1.17 5.25
C ALA A 209 -0.79 -0.21 5.86
N VAL A 210 -1.19 -1.29 5.21
CA VAL A 210 -1.04 -2.66 5.74
C VAL A 210 -0.62 -3.58 4.61
N TRP A 211 0.34 -4.45 4.88
CA TRP A 211 0.67 -5.60 4.07
C TRP A 211 0.01 -6.84 4.66
N CYS A 212 -0.68 -7.63 3.85
CA CYS A 212 -1.37 -8.84 4.31
C CYS A 212 -0.85 -10.11 3.63
N GLY A 213 -0.52 -11.10 4.43
CA GLY A 213 0.11 -12.33 3.95
C GLY A 213 -0.82 -13.21 3.13
N ASN A 214 -2.04 -13.44 3.61
CA ASN A 214 -2.98 -14.35 2.96
C ASN A 214 -4.44 -13.92 3.22
N ASN A 215 -5.28 -14.16 2.24
CA ASN A 215 -6.73 -14.05 2.42
C ASN A 215 -7.24 -15.24 3.25
N GLU A 216 -7.87 -14.95 4.39
CA GLU A 216 -8.57 -15.90 5.28
C GLU A 216 -7.76 -17.10 5.80
N GLY A 217 -6.52 -17.29 5.40
CA GLY A 217 -5.64 -18.34 5.88
C GLY A 217 -4.31 -17.78 6.38
N TRP A 218 -3.52 -18.65 7.00
CA TRP A 218 -2.14 -18.34 7.36
C TRP A 218 -1.22 -18.79 6.22
N PRO A 219 -0.26 -17.97 5.79
CA PRO A 219 0.76 -18.47 4.87
C PRO A 219 1.50 -19.66 5.52
N GLU A 220 1.64 -20.75 4.78
CA GLU A 220 2.36 -21.93 5.29
C GLU A 220 3.84 -21.60 5.59
N PRO A 221 4.39 -22.14 6.68
CA PRO A 221 5.82 -22.01 6.95
C PRO A 221 6.68 -22.60 5.81
N PRO A 222 7.79 -21.96 5.43
CA PRO A 222 8.39 -20.76 6.03
C PRO A 222 7.88 -19.43 5.46
N LEU A 223 6.87 -19.43 4.59
CA LEU A 223 6.45 -18.28 3.80
C LEU A 223 5.97 -17.10 4.65
N ASP A 224 5.20 -17.35 5.74
CA ASP A 224 4.78 -16.26 6.64
C ASP A 224 5.97 -15.50 7.23
N THR A 225 7.00 -16.27 7.63
CA THR A 225 8.25 -15.68 8.15
C THR A 225 8.97 -14.87 7.09
N TYR A 226 9.04 -15.37 5.86
CA TYR A 226 9.67 -14.64 4.75
C TYR A 226 8.95 -13.33 4.45
N LEU A 227 7.62 -13.35 4.33
CA LEU A 227 6.84 -12.15 4.04
C LEU A 227 6.97 -11.10 5.16
N ARG A 228 6.90 -11.52 6.42
CA ARG A 228 7.11 -10.65 7.59
C ARG A 228 8.47 -9.98 7.58
N GLU A 229 9.53 -10.75 7.36
CA GLU A 229 10.89 -10.23 7.31
C GLU A 229 11.12 -9.34 6.08
N ASN A 230 10.52 -9.67 4.93
CA ASN A 230 10.59 -8.83 3.74
C ASN A 230 9.97 -7.45 3.99
N VAL A 231 8.79 -7.39 4.61
CA VAL A 231 8.16 -6.12 4.98
C VAL A 231 9.06 -5.35 5.96
N ARG A 232 9.56 -6.00 7.01
CA ARG A 232 10.45 -5.38 7.98
C ARG A 232 11.71 -4.77 7.35
N VAL A 233 12.34 -5.49 6.41
CA VAL A 233 13.64 -5.12 5.81
C VAL A 233 13.46 -4.14 4.66
N PHE A 234 12.52 -4.40 3.75
CA PHE A 234 12.42 -3.67 2.48
C PHE A 234 11.41 -2.53 2.51
N ASP A 235 10.46 -2.53 3.46
CA ASP A 235 9.51 -1.44 3.68
C ASP A 235 9.99 -0.44 4.76
N GLY A 236 11.14 -0.66 5.34
CA GLY A 236 11.70 0.19 6.39
C GLY A 236 11.11 -0.06 7.79
N GLY A 237 10.26 -1.06 7.97
CA GLY A 237 9.64 -1.42 9.24
C GLY A 237 8.56 -0.46 9.70
N GLU A 238 8.08 0.41 8.83
CA GLU A 238 7.03 1.39 9.17
C GLU A 238 5.63 0.80 9.13
N ARG A 239 5.36 -0.15 8.20
CA ARG A 239 4.02 -0.68 7.98
C ARG A 239 3.81 -2.00 8.68
N TYR A 240 2.57 -2.19 9.10
CA TYR A 240 2.15 -3.42 9.76
C TYR A 240 2.06 -4.56 8.73
N TYR A 241 2.57 -5.73 9.13
CA TYR A 241 2.36 -6.98 8.43
C TYR A 241 1.32 -7.82 9.19
N GLN A 242 0.21 -8.11 8.54
CA GLN A 242 -0.86 -8.98 9.02
C GLN A 242 -0.77 -10.32 8.30
N SER A 243 -0.58 -11.42 9.02
CA SER A 243 -0.38 -12.74 8.39
C SER A 243 -1.61 -13.23 7.62
N ASN A 244 -2.81 -13.01 8.16
CA ASN A 244 -4.06 -13.36 7.49
C ASN A 244 -5.11 -12.26 7.66
N SER A 245 -6.12 -12.27 6.80
CA SER A 245 -7.10 -11.20 6.73
C SER A 245 -8.28 -11.36 7.70
N HIS A 246 -8.38 -12.44 8.49
CA HIS A 246 -9.59 -12.62 9.31
C HIS A 246 -9.38 -13.02 10.77
N GLU A 247 -8.15 -13.34 11.16
CA GLU A 247 -7.80 -13.77 12.52
C GLU A 247 -6.81 -12.82 13.22
N GLY A 248 -6.43 -13.20 14.43
CA GLY A 248 -5.54 -12.41 15.27
C GLY A 248 -6.30 -11.30 15.98
N HIS A 249 -6.02 -10.04 15.64
CA HIS A 249 -6.66 -8.86 16.21
C HIS A 249 -7.78 -8.30 15.34
N LEU A 250 -8.25 -9.10 14.38
CA LEU A 250 -9.36 -8.79 13.49
C LEU A 250 -10.63 -9.47 13.99
N SER A 251 -11.79 -8.92 13.67
CA SER A 251 -13.07 -9.48 14.06
C SER A 251 -13.67 -10.46 13.05
N GLY A 252 -12.83 -10.98 12.15
CA GLY A 252 -13.20 -11.96 11.15
C GLY A 252 -13.68 -11.39 9.84
N SER A 253 -14.11 -12.27 8.93
CA SER A 253 -14.78 -11.95 7.68
C SER A 253 -16.24 -12.42 7.71
N GLY A 254 -17.10 -11.81 6.87
CA GLY A 254 -18.55 -12.05 6.87
C GLY A 254 -19.33 -11.16 7.86
N PRO A 255 -20.65 -11.34 7.99
CA PRO A 255 -21.45 -12.36 7.34
C PRO A 255 -21.61 -12.17 5.82
N TRP A 256 -21.96 -13.26 5.16
CA TRP A 256 -22.19 -13.31 3.72
C TRP A 256 -23.69 -13.50 3.45
N GLY A 257 -24.42 -12.43 3.26
CA GLY A 257 -25.84 -12.47 3.02
C GLY A 257 -26.52 -11.11 3.12
N ALA A 258 -27.74 -11.03 2.63
CA ALA A 258 -28.57 -9.82 2.73
C ALA A 258 -29.42 -9.91 4.01
N TYR A 259 -28.92 -9.36 5.09
CA TYR A 259 -29.64 -9.31 6.38
C TYR A 259 -30.22 -7.91 6.62
N ASP A 260 -31.23 -7.81 7.47
CA ASP A 260 -31.69 -6.52 7.99
C ASP A 260 -30.47 -5.78 8.60
N PRO A 261 -30.25 -4.49 8.29
CA PRO A 261 -29.12 -3.74 8.84
C PRO A 261 -29.01 -3.77 10.35
N ARG A 262 -30.13 -3.86 11.08
CA ARG A 262 -30.15 -4.00 12.55
C ARG A 262 -29.47 -5.28 13.02
N TYR A 263 -29.49 -6.34 12.24
CA TYR A 263 -28.86 -7.60 12.57
C TYR A 263 -27.35 -7.46 12.81
N TYR A 264 -26.68 -6.63 12.03
CA TYR A 264 -25.24 -6.37 12.17
C TYR A 264 -24.87 -5.67 13.48
N PHE A 265 -25.83 -4.99 14.12
CA PHE A 265 -25.61 -4.22 15.35
C PHE A 265 -26.23 -4.86 16.58
N THR A 266 -27.24 -5.69 16.44
CA THR A 266 -28.03 -6.19 17.58
C THR A 266 -27.93 -7.72 17.77
N TYR A 267 -27.79 -8.46 16.71
CA TYR A 267 -27.86 -9.90 16.75
C TYR A 267 -26.82 -10.55 15.83
N TYR A 268 -25.56 -10.42 16.19
CA TYR A 268 -24.54 -11.12 15.43
C TYR A 268 -23.80 -12.11 16.29
N PRO A 269 -24.27 -13.37 16.42
CA PRO A 269 -23.60 -14.45 17.14
C PRO A 269 -22.53 -15.10 16.26
N TYR A 270 -21.65 -14.31 15.64
CA TYR A 270 -20.57 -14.92 14.90
C TYR A 270 -19.54 -15.49 15.89
N PRO A 271 -19.07 -16.76 15.69
CA PRO A 271 -18.21 -17.44 16.66
C PRO A 271 -16.87 -16.74 16.92
N TYR A 272 -16.50 -15.80 16.06
CA TYR A 272 -15.26 -15.01 16.19
C TYR A 272 -15.47 -13.71 16.98
N ASN A 273 -16.68 -13.37 17.34
CA ASN A 273 -16.95 -12.19 18.16
C ASN A 273 -16.77 -12.55 19.65
N LYS A 274 -15.50 -12.74 20.04
CA LYS A 274 -15.14 -13.17 21.41
C LYS A 274 -15.51 -12.16 22.49
N VAL A 275 -15.79 -10.93 22.15
CA VAL A 275 -16.12 -9.84 23.09
C VAL A 275 -17.62 -9.61 23.21
N GLY A 276 -18.41 -10.29 22.41
CA GLY A 276 -19.86 -10.33 22.58
C GLY A 276 -20.65 -9.07 22.21
N THR A 277 -20.01 -8.07 21.60
CA THR A 277 -20.66 -6.85 21.14
C THR A 277 -20.81 -6.83 19.63
N PRO A 278 -22.03 -6.63 19.09
CA PRO A 278 -22.24 -6.44 17.66
C PRO A 278 -21.40 -5.28 17.12
N GLY A 279 -20.88 -5.40 15.90
CA GLY A 279 -20.02 -4.38 15.30
C GLY A 279 -18.63 -4.22 15.94
N TRP A 280 -18.24 -5.16 16.82
CA TRP A 280 -16.95 -5.13 17.46
C TRP A 280 -15.77 -5.31 16.50
N GLY A 281 -14.70 -4.56 16.76
CA GLY A 281 -13.38 -4.79 16.19
C GLY A 281 -13.19 -4.24 14.78
N PHE A 282 -12.13 -4.73 14.15
CA PHE A 282 -11.77 -4.41 12.77
C PHE A 282 -12.18 -5.58 11.87
N ARG A 283 -13.16 -5.35 11.02
CA ARG A 283 -13.68 -6.34 10.08
C ARG A 283 -13.16 -6.07 8.68
N THR A 284 -12.49 -7.04 8.09
CA THR A 284 -11.87 -6.90 6.77
C THR A 284 -12.84 -7.17 5.63
N GLU A 285 -13.86 -7.98 5.90
CA GLU A 285 -14.87 -8.33 4.91
C GLU A 285 -16.25 -8.43 5.53
N ILE A 286 -17.21 -7.92 4.80
CA ILE A 286 -18.62 -8.11 5.06
C ILE A 286 -19.32 -8.07 3.70
N GLY A 287 -20.17 -9.05 3.40
CA GLY A 287 -20.74 -9.19 2.08
C GLY A 287 -22.24 -9.41 2.10
N THR A 288 -22.87 -8.86 1.10
CA THR A 288 -24.28 -9.10 0.77
C THR A 288 -24.42 -9.28 -0.72
N ALA A 289 -25.57 -9.78 -1.18
CA ALA A 289 -25.86 -9.82 -2.60
C ALA A 289 -25.75 -8.41 -3.20
N VAL A 290 -24.96 -8.28 -4.26
CA VAL A 290 -24.74 -7.01 -4.96
C VAL A 290 -25.42 -7.10 -6.31
N PHE A 291 -26.23 -6.10 -6.62
CA PHE A 291 -26.92 -5.99 -7.90
C PHE A 291 -26.34 -4.83 -8.70
N VAL A 292 -26.25 -5.01 -10.01
CA VAL A 292 -25.98 -3.91 -10.92
C VAL A 292 -27.16 -2.92 -10.90
N ASN A 293 -26.93 -1.70 -11.44
CA ASN A 293 -28.01 -0.72 -11.52
C ASN A 293 -29.20 -1.22 -12.39
N ALA A 294 -30.35 -0.62 -12.22
CA ALA A 294 -31.60 -1.07 -12.88
C ALA A 294 -31.51 -1.06 -14.42
N GLU A 295 -30.79 -0.08 -14.99
CA GLU A 295 -30.62 0.00 -16.45
C GLU A 295 -29.78 -1.18 -16.98
N SER A 296 -28.71 -1.55 -16.26
CA SER A 296 -27.89 -2.69 -16.63
C SER A 296 -28.66 -4.00 -16.42
N PHE A 297 -29.38 -4.11 -15.29
CA PHE A 297 -30.16 -5.29 -14.94
C PHE A 297 -31.22 -5.62 -16.02
N ARG A 298 -31.92 -4.62 -16.52
CA ARG A 298 -32.92 -4.78 -17.61
C ARG A 298 -32.35 -5.27 -18.94
N LYS A 299 -31.03 -5.21 -19.13
CA LYS A 299 -30.40 -5.66 -20.39
C LYS A 299 -30.23 -7.17 -20.49
N PHE A 300 -30.22 -7.89 -19.37
CA PHE A 300 -29.98 -9.32 -19.34
C PHE A 300 -31.03 -10.14 -18.58
N ILE A 301 -31.98 -9.47 -17.94
CA ILE A 301 -33.17 -10.12 -17.38
C ILE A 301 -34.37 -9.76 -18.25
N PRO A 302 -35.08 -10.75 -18.80
CA PRO A 302 -36.24 -10.54 -19.64
C PRO A 302 -37.44 -9.96 -18.88
#